data_2e73cacbe8092f25c3456d6630eca1c8
#
_entry.id   2e73cacbe8092f25c3456d6630eca1c8
#
_cell.length_a   1.000
_cell.length_b   1.000
_cell.length_c   1.000
_cell.angle_alpha   90.00
_cell.angle_beta   90.00
_cell.angle_gamma   90.00
#
_symmetry.space_group_name_H-M   'P 1'
#
loop_
_entity.id
_entity.type
_entity.pdbx_description
1 polymer ?
#
loop_
_entity_poly.entity_id
_entity_poly.type
_entity_poly.pdbx_seq_one_letter_code
_entity_poly.pdbx_strand_id
1 'polypeptide(L)'
;MMHNPFLLATGEQFSVGESNFACFEDFQGRLESGAVILCRKGRASLLLDDHPITLKRYQSLVVLPNTILHCRNRSADFEVRYFAFSSELFLEAAYRIPIEFIRLMKANPIQMLDSEGYKKLDMWMLIIEYSYRDKENRFRNIITKNRLQNALLEAYDLVLRRAGEQLRQTENTSRQQELFARFMDLVGRHYAEEREVSYYAEQLCISTRYLSSIVRSVTNHTAKEIIDHTVLLEIKSLLQTTDLSVQEIAYRLNFPDQSYLGRFFRKQTGLSPTRFRQKMK
;
A
#
# COMPACT_ATOMS: atom_id res chain seq x y z
N MET A 1 9.30 -6.40 25.76
CA MET A 1 8.57 -5.45 24.89
C MET A 1 7.67 -6.26 23.98
N MET A 2 6.36 -6.07 24.04
CA MET A 2 5.44 -6.73 23.11
C MET A 2 5.70 -6.18 21.70
N HIS A 3 6.02 -7.06 20.77
CA HIS A 3 6.39 -6.68 19.40
C HIS A 3 5.15 -6.23 18.63
N ASN A 4 5.20 -5.02 18.03
CA ASN A 4 4.13 -4.56 17.12
C ASN A 4 4.09 -5.48 15.87
N PRO A 5 3.00 -6.24 15.64
CA PRO A 5 2.93 -7.22 14.55
C PRO A 5 2.95 -6.57 13.16
N PHE A 6 2.68 -5.26 13.07
CA PHE A 6 2.68 -4.51 11.81
C PHE A 6 4.01 -3.80 11.56
N LEU A 7 4.96 -3.90 12.48
CA LEU A 7 6.33 -3.41 12.25
C LEU A 7 7.07 -4.42 11.39
N LEU A 8 7.34 -4.04 10.16
CA LEU A 8 8.06 -4.90 9.23
C LEU A 8 9.56 -4.92 9.58
N ALA A 9 10.17 -6.09 9.52
CA ALA A 9 11.61 -6.22 9.69
C ALA A 9 12.35 -5.49 8.55
N THR A 10 13.57 -5.04 8.83
CA THR A 10 14.39 -4.33 7.82
C THR A 10 14.55 -5.17 6.55
N GLY A 11 14.13 -4.60 5.42
CA GLY A 11 14.18 -5.25 4.12
C GLY A 11 12.98 -6.15 3.79
N GLU A 12 12.03 -6.33 4.70
CA GLU A 12 10.77 -7.02 4.44
C GLU A 12 9.71 -6.04 3.92
N GLN A 13 8.95 -6.46 2.93
CA GLN A 13 7.84 -5.67 2.39
C GLN A 13 6.49 -6.10 2.94
N PHE A 14 6.44 -7.25 3.61
CA PHE A 14 5.22 -7.77 4.23
C PHE A 14 5.53 -8.72 5.38
N SER A 15 4.56 -8.90 6.25
CA SER A 15 4.55 -9.92 7.30
C SER A 15 3.15 -10.53 7.43
N VAL A 16 3.09 -11.73 8.01
CA VAL A 16 1.84 -12.43 8.27
C VAL A 16 1.97 -13.19 9.58
N GLY A 17 0.88 -13.28 10.31
CA GLY A 17 0.88 -13.97 11.59
C GLY A 17 -0.45 -13.85 12.33
N GLU A 18 -0.38 -14.14 13.62
CA GLU A 18 -1.51 -14.04 14.54
C GLU A 18 -1.19 -13.04 15.65
N SER A 19 -2.21 -12.38 16.18
CA SER A 19 -2.06 -11.39 17.25
C SER A 19 -3.36 -11.31 18.06
N ASN A 20 -3.21 -10.86 19.30
CA ASN A 20 -4.34 -10.49 20.16
C ASN A 20 -4.41 -8.96 20.40
N PHE A 21 -3.59 -8.17 19.72
CA PHE A 21 -3.52 -6.71 19.80
C PHE A 21 -3.13 -6.14 21.18
N ALA A 22 -2.58 -6.95 22.09
CA ALA A 22 -2.12 -6.44 23.38
C ALA A 22 -1.09 -5.31 23.24
N CYS A 23 -0.24 -5.37 22.21
CA CYS A 23 0.75 -4.34 21.94
C CYS A 23 0.15 -2.98 21.55
N PHE A 24 -1.11 -2.92 21.12
CA PHE A 24 -1.80 -1.69 20.72
C PHE A 24 -2.57 -1.02 21.85
N GLU A 25 -2.59 -1.59 23.05
CA GLU A 25 -3.17 -0.97 24.25
C GLU A 25 -2.34 0.24 24.70
N ASP A 26 -1.01 0.14 24.57
CA ASP A 26 -0.06 1.22 24.92
C ASP A 26 0.52 1.95 23.69
N PHE A 27 0.15 1.53 22.49
CA PHE A 27 0.69 2.10 21.26
C PHE A 27 -0.02 3.40 20.90
N GLN A 28 0.75 4.48 20.78
CA GLN A 28 0.27 5.82 20.38
C GLN A 28 1.07 6.31 19.17
N GLY A 29 0.93 5.67 18.04
CA GLY A 29 1.68 6.06 16.84
C GLY A 29 0.96 5.75 15.55
N ARG A 30 1.51 6.28 14.45
CA ARG A 30 1.07 5.91 13.12
C ARG A 30 1.70 4.60 12.70
N LEU A 31 0.90 3.76 12.08
CA LEU A 31 1.38 2.54 11.44
C LEU A 31 1.97 2.92 10.07
N GLU A 32 3.25 2.72 9.86
CA GLU A 32 3.90 2.92 8.55
C GLU A 32 3.39 1.89 7.52
N SER A 33 3.01 0.70 7.99
CA SER A 33 2.44 -0.37 7.19
C SER A 33 0.92 -0.33 7.18
N GLY A 34 0.31 -0.85 6.12
CA GLY A 34 -1.09 -1.24 6.12
C GLY A 34 -1.26 -2.68 6.56
N ALA A 35 -2.51 -3.09 6.80
CA ALA A 35 -2.82 -4.48 7.13
C ALA A 35 -4.23 -4.89 6.69
N VAL A 36 -4.37 -6.16 6.31
CA VAL A 36 -5.66 -6.88 6.26
C VAL A 36 -5.70 -7.79 7.47
N ILE A 37 -6.76 -7.67 8.26
CA ILE A 37 -6.91 -8.33 9.55
C ILE A 37 -8.21 -9.13 9.54
N LEU A 38 -8.14 -10.41 9.87
CA LEU A 38 -9.29 -11.31 10.02
C LEU A 38 -9.50 -11.64 11.49
N CYS A 39 -10.65 -11.27 12.04
CA CYS A 39 -10.98 -11.66 13.42
C CYS A 39 -11.42 -13.12 13.48
N ARG A 40 -10.66 -13.93 14.22
CA ARG A 40 -10.90 -15.36 14.37
C ARG A 40 -11.76 -15.68 15.59
N LYS A 41 -11.49 -14.98 16.70
CA LYS A 41 -12.21 -15.20 17.99
C LYS A 41 -12.38 -13.87 18.71
N GLY A 42 -13.34 -13.84 19.63
CA GLY A 42 -13.56 -12.73 20.52
C GLY A 42 -14.02 -11.44 19.84
N ARG A 43 -13.74 -10.32 20.52
CA ARG A 43 -14.05 -8.96 20.06
C ARG A 43 -13.02 -7.96 20.61
N ALA A 44 -12.80 -6.87 19.88
CA ALA A 44 -12.01 -5.73 20.34
C ALA A 44 -12.67 -4.41 19.98
N SER A 45 -12.58 -3.43 20.88
CA SER A 45 -12.93 -2.03 20.65
C SER A 45 -11.66 -1.27 20.28
N LEU A 46 -11.63 -0.75 19.08
CA LEU A 46 -10.47 -0.10 18.49
C LEU A 46 -10.78 1.36 18.17
N LEU A 47 -9.74 2.19 18.11
CA LEU A 47 -9.76 3.51 17.47
C LEU A 47 -8.95 3.44 16.21
N LEU A 48 -9.53 3.89 15.12
CA LEU A 48 -8.88 4.01 13.82
C LEU A 48 -8.97 5.47 13.37
N ASP A 49 -7.84 6.19 13.33
CA ASP A 49 -7.81 7.64 13.08
C ASP A 49 -8.85 8.40 13.96
N ASP A 50 -8.89 8.11 15.27
CA ASP A 50 -9.85 8.62 16.26
C ASP A 50 -11.31 8.19 16.11
N HIS A 51 -11.64 7.36 15.12
CA HIS A 51 -12.99 6.81 14.95
C HIS A 51 -13.12 5.48 15.69
N PRO A 52 -14.11 5.37 16.62
CA PRO A 52 -14.33 4.13 17.36
C PRO A 52 -14.93 3.06 16.45
N ILE A 53 -14.33 1.88 16.45
CA ILE A 53 -14.82 0.71 15.71
C ILE A 53 -14.80 -0.50 16.63
N THR A 54 -15.64 -1.50 16.32
CA THR A 54 -15.62 -2.80 17.02
C THR A 54 -15.36 -3.90 16.01
N LEU A 55 -14.29 -4.64 16.22
CA LEU A 55 -13.93 -5.81 15.43
C LEU A 55 -14.33 -7.07 16.17
N LYS A 56 -15.07 -7.97 15.51
CA LYS A 56 -15.56 -9.25 16.08
C LYS A 56 -15.46 -10.37 15.04
N ARG A 57 -15.65 -11.60 15.52
CA ARG A 57 -15.65 -12.79 14.63
C ARG A 57 -16.53 -12.60 13.41
N TYR A 58 -16.13 -13.16 12.25
CA TYR A 58 -16.72 -12.98 10.93
C TYR A 58 -16.62 -11.55 10.36
N GLN A 59 -15.68 -10.78 10.89
CA GLN A 59 -15.33 -9.48 10.31
C GLN A 59 -13.86 -9.46 9.90
N SER A 60 -13.58 -8.72 8.84
CA SER A 60 -12.23 -8.27 8.48
C SER A 60 -12.12 -6.76 8.65
N LEU A 61 -10.91 -6.32 8.94
CA LEU A 61 -10.55 -4.91 9.05
C LEU A 61 -9.39 -4.64 8.09
N VAL A 62 -9.55 -3.61 7.26
CA VAL A 62 -8.48 -3.11 6.40
C VAL A 62 -7.94 -1.84 7.00
N VAL A 63 -6.65 -1.83 7.31
CA VAL A 63 -5.90 -0.67 7.78
C VAL A 63 -4.98 -0.22 6.67
N LEU A 64 -5.13 1.01 6.20
CA LEU A 64 -4.24 1.59 5.20
C LEU A 64 -2.95 2.11 5.85
N PRO A 65 -1.82 2.20 5.12
CA PRO A 65 -0.60 2.81 5.64
C PRO A 65 -0.85 4.22 6.19
N ASN A 66 -0.08 4.63 7.17
CA ASN A 66 -0.17 5.93 7.87
C ASN A 66 -1.44 6.13 8.73
N THR A 67 -2.15 5.06 9.06
CA THR A 67 -3.31 5.07 9.96
C THR A 67 -2.86 4.98 11.41
N ILE A 68 -3.58 5.64 12.32
CA ILE A 68 -3.41 5.48 13.77
C ILE A 68 -4.35 4.37 14.23
N LEU A 69 -3.80 3.33 14.85
CA LEU A 69 -4.57 2.23 15.45
C LEU A 69 -4.27 2.15 16.95
N HIS A 70 -5.32 2.18 17.75
CA HIS A 70 -5.24 1.97 19.21
C HIS A 70 -6.27 0.94 19.65
N CYS A 71 -5.90 0.04 20.53
CA CYS A 71 -6.80 -0.96 21.13
C CYS A 71 -7.27 -0.46 22.50
N ARG A 72 -8.54 -0.07 22.61
CA ARG A 72 -9.12 0.39 23.87
C ARG A 72 -9.43 -0.75 24.84
N ASN A 73 -9.99 -1.82 24.31
CA ASN A 73 -10.40 -2.99 25.09
C ASN A 73 -10.56 -4.21 24.17
N ARG A 74 -10.37 -5.38 24.71
CA ARG A 74 -10.53 -6.66 24.01
C ARG A 74 -11.00 -7.75 24.94
N SER A 75 -11.72 -8.75 24.42
CA SER A 75 -12.06 -9.95 25.18
C SER A 75 -10.80 -10.83 25.39
N ALA A 76 -10.82 -11.64 26.44
CA ALA A 76 -9.67 -12.49 26.78
C ALA A 76 -9.30 -13.50 25.68
N ASP A 77 -10.29 -13.91 24.90
CA ASP A 77 -10.16 -14.85 23.78
C ASP A 77 -9.94 -14.16 22.42
N PHE A 78 -9.71 -12.82 22.40
CA PHE A 78 -9.55 -12.08 21.14
C PHE A 78 -8.31 -12.54 20.40
N GLU A 79 -8.51 -12.94 19.15
CA GLU A 79 -7.48 -13.46 18.27
C GLU A 79 -7.76 -13.04 16.83
N VAL A 80 -6.76 -12.51 16.17
CA VAL A 80 -6.79 -12.14 14.76
C VAL A 80 -5.65 -12.81 13.98
N ARG A 81 -5.92 -13.11 12.71
CA ARG A 81 -4.86 -13.33 11.72
C ARG A 81 -4.68 -12.05 10.93
N TYR A 82 -3.44 -11.70 10.63
CA TYR A 82 -3.14 -10.49 9.89
C TYR A 82 -2.16 -10.75 8.74
N PHE A 83 -2.28 -9.93 7.71
CA PHE A 83 -1.30 -9.71 6.66
C PHE A 83 -0.96 -8.22 6.66
N ALA A 84 0.25 -7.86 7.10
CA ALA A 84 0.76 -6.50 7.09
C ALA A 84 1.65 -6.29 5.86
N PHE A 85 1.59 -5.11 5.26
CA PHE A 85 2.31 -4.77 4.03
C PHE A 85 2.85 -3.34 4.09
N SER A 86 4.02 -3.13 3.48
CA SER A 86 4.62 -1.81 3.38
C SER A 86 3.79 -0.85 2.51
N SER A 87 3.96 0.45 2.73
CA SER A 87 3.38 1.47 1.84
C SER A 87 3.81 1.24 0.38
N GLU A 88 5.06 0.83 0.15
CA GLU A 88 5.61 0.53 -1.17
C GLU A 88 4.84 -0.62 -1.84
N LEU A 89 4.69 -1.76 -1.14
CA LEU A 89 3.95 -2.92 -1.67
C LEU A 89 2.48 -2.56 -1.98
N PHE A 90 1.85 -1.76 -1.11
CA PHE A 90 0.49 -1.31 -1.32
C PHE A 90 0.35 -0.42 -2.56
N LEU A 91 1.21 0.59 -2.71
CA LEU A 91 1.18 1.49 -3.88
C LEU A 91 1.37 0.72 -5.19
N GLU A 92 2.28 -0.25 -5.22
CA GLU A 92 2.46 -1.11 -6.39
C GLU A 92 1.23 -1.99 -6.68
N ALA A 93 0.64 -2.59 -5.65
CA ALA A 93 -0.54 -3.44 -5.81
C ALA A 93 -1.78 -2.62 -6.19
N ALA A 94 -1.92 -1.42 -5.64
CA ALA A 94 -3.07 -0.55 -5.86
C ALA A 94 -2.99 0.30 -7.14
N TYR A 95 -1.92 0.19 -7.93
CA TYR A 95 -1.67 1.03 -9.12
C TYR A 95 -2.85 1.07 -10.11
N ARG A 96 -3.60 -0.05 -10.25
CA ARG A 96 -4.78 -0.15 -11.14
C ARG A 96 -6.11 -0.06 -10.41
N ILE A 97 -6.08 0.21 -9.12
CA ILE A 97 -7.28 0.29 -8.29
C ILE A 97 -7.81 1.72 -8.33
N PRO A 98 -9.09 1.92 -8.70
CA PRO A 98 -9.69 3.25 -8.65
C PRO A 98 -9.63 3.82 -7.24
N ILE A 99 -9.38 5.12 -7.19
CA ILE A 99 -9.20 5.85 -5.94
C ILE A 99 -10.47 5.83 -5.08
N GLU A 100 -11.63 5.81 -5.73
CA GLU A 100 -12.92 5.71 -5.07
C GLU A 100 -12.99 4.49 -4.17
N PHE A 101 -12.44 3.38 -4.64
CA PHE A 101 -12.41 2.15 -3.87
C PHE A 101 -11.47 2.27 -2.67
N ILE A 102 -10.30 2.93 -2.82
CA ILE A 102 -9.39 3.20 -1.70
C ILE A 102 -10.07 4.09 -0.65
N ARG A 103 -10.78 5.14 -1.10
CA ARG A 103 -11.57 6.01 -0.20
C ARG A 103 -12.71 5.24 0.48
N LEU A 104 -13.39 4.38 -0.26
CA LEU A 104 -14.45 3.54 0.27
C LEU A 104 -13.93 2.58 1.33
N MET A 105 -12.79 1.92 1.10
CA MET A 105 -12.13 1.08 2.10
C MET A 105 -11.74 1.87 3.34
N LYS A 106 -11.24 3.10 3.17
CA LYS A 106 -10.89 3.98 4.30
C LYS A 106 -12.12 4.40 5.10
N ALA A 107 -13.22 4.72 4.42
CA ALA A 107 -14.49 5.12 5.06
C ALA A 107 -15.22 3.93 5.72
N ASN A 108 -15.06 2.73 5.18
CA ASN A 108 -15.70 1.50 5.64
C ASN A 108 -14.63 0.41 5.88
N PRO A 109 -13.78 0.57 6.89
CA PRO A 109 -12.64 -0.31 7.10
C PRO A 109 -13.02 -1.72 7.55
N ILE A 110 -14.23 -1.89 8.13
CA ILE A 110 -14.75 -3.18 8.58
C ILE A 110 -15.66 -3.76 7.51
N GLN A 111 -15.40 -5.02 7.13
CA GLN A 111 -16.26 -5.80 6.25
C GLN A 111 -16.87 -6.98 7.01
N MET A 112 -18.19 -7.14 6.88
CA MET A 112 -18.89 -8.33 7.34
C MET A 112 -18.68 -9.45 6.32
N LEU A 113 -18.27 -10.61 6.81
CA LEU A 113 -18.03 -11.80 5.99
C LEU A 113 -19.09 -12.85 6.30
N ASP A 114 -19.64 -13.45 5.26
CA ASP A 114 -20.37 -14.70 5.39
C ASP A 114 -19.39 -15.87 5.58
N SER A 115 -19.93 -17.08 5.77
CA SER A 115 -19.10 -18.26 6.01
C SER A 115 -18.14 -18.57 4.85
N GLU A 116 -18.54 -18.28 3.61
CA GLU A 116 -17.72 -18.51 2.42
C GLU A 116 -16.62 -17.44 2.30
N GLY A 117 -16.96 -16.16 2.43
CA GLY A 117 -16.02 -15.06 2.41
C GLY A 117 -14.98 -15.17 3.53
N TYR A 118 -15.39 -15.64 4.73
CA TYR A 118 -14.46 -15.91 5.83
C TYR A 118 -13.44 -16.99 5.43
N LYS A 119 -13.89 -18.12 4.91
CA LYS A 119 -13.02 -19.23 4.47
C LYS A 119 -12.08 -18.79 3.34
N LYS A 120 -12.60 -18.02 2.39
CA LYS A 120 -11.82 -17.48 1.25
C LYS A 120 -10.69 -16.58 1.74
N LEU A 121 -10.99 -15.64 2.66
CA LEU A 121 -9.99 -14.73 3.20
C LEU A 121 -8.96 -15.47 4.08
N ASP A 122 -9.39 -16.41 4.91
CA ASP A 122 -8.47 -17.22 5.74
C ASP A 122 -7.53 -18.07 4.88
N MET A 123 -8.05 -18.71 3.82
CA MET A 123 -7.25 -19.45 2.85
C MET A 123 -6.26 -18.54 2.11
N TRP A 124 -6.69 -17.36 1.69
CA TRP A 124 -5.81 -16.38 1.04
C TRP A 124 -4.64 -15.98 1.96
N MET A 125 -4.91 -15.74 3.24
CA MET A 125 -3.88 -15.43 4.22
C MET A 125 -2.90 -16.59 4.44
N LEU A 126 -3.38 -17.86 4.44
CA LEU A 126 -2.54 -19.04 4.51
C LEU A 126 -1.59 -19.15 3.31
N ILE A 127 -2.09 -18.85 2.10
CA ILE A 127 -1.27 -18.85 0.89
C ILE A 127 -0.18 -17.77 0.96
N ILE A 128 -0.47 -16.61 1.53
CA ILE A 128 0.54 -15.56 1.75
C ILE A 128 1.54 -15.98 2.83
N GLU A 129 1.08 -16.61 3.89
CA GLU A 129 1.95 -17.14 4.95
C GLU A 129 2.96 -18.16 4.39
N TYR A 130 2.53 -19.05 3.50
CA TYR A 130 3.42 -19.96 2.80
C TYR A 130 4.52 -19.21 2.03
N SER A 131 4.14 -18.17 1.28
CA SER A 131 5.11 -17.31 0.58
C SER A 131 6.03 -16.53 1.52
N TYR A 132 5.52 -16.13 2.70
CA TYR A 132 6.33 -15.42 3.71
C TYR A 132 7.42 -16.31 4.30
N ARG A 133 7.12 -17.60 4.51
CA ARG A 133 8.06 -18.58 5.04
C ARG A 133 9.16 -18.98 4.05
N ASP A 134 8.86 -18.95 2.75
CA ASP A 134 9.81 -19.27 1.68
C ASP A 134 10.76 -18.09 1.40
N LYS A 135 11.78 -17.95 2.26
CA LYS A 135 12.78 -16.87 2.15
C LYS A 135 13.74 -17.04 0.95
N GLU A 136 13.85 -18.24 0.40
CA GLU A 136 14.71 -18.55 -0.74
C GLU A 136 14.08 -18.12 -2.08
N ASN A 137 12.77 -17.92 -2.11
CA ASN A 137 12.06 -17.54 -3.33
C ASN A 137 12.34 -16.07 -3.70
N ARG A 138 13.14 -15.88 -4.73
CA ARG A 138 13.53 -14.55 -5.26
C ARG A 138 12.34 -13.69 -5.72
N PHE A 139 11.24 -14.33 -6.10
CA PHE A 139 10.02 -13.66 -6.58
C PHE A 139 8.96 -13.44 -5.50
N ARG A 140 9.27 -13.76 -4.25
CA ARG A 140 8.34 -13.71 -3.11
C ARG A 140 7.56 -12.39 -3.04
N ASN A 141 8.25 -11.25 -3.12
CA ASN A 141 7.63 -9.93 -3.04
C ASN A 141 6.71 -9.66 -4.25
N ILE A 142 7.14 -10.04 -5.47
CA ILE A 142 6.34 -9.89 -6.69
C ILE A 142 5.09 -10.76 -6.63
N ILE A 143 5.22 -12.01 -6.18
CA ILE A 143 4.10 -12.93 -6.01
C ILE A 143 3.10 -12.36 -4.99
N THR A 144 3.58 -11.88 -3.85
CA THR A 144 2.73 -11.31 -2.80
C THR A 144 2.04 -10.03 -3.26
N LYS A 145 2.75 -9.16 -3.98
CA LYS A 145 2.18 -7.98 -4.61
C LYS A 145 1.03 -8.34 -5.57
N ASN A 146 1.25 -9.30 -6.45
CA ASN A 146 0.23 -9.73 -7.42
C ASN A 146 -0.99 -10.34 -6.72
N ARG A 147 -0.79 -11.09 -5.64
CA ARG A 147 -1.89 -11.61 -4.81
C ARG A 147 -2.68 -10.49 -4.14
N LEU A 148 -2.00 -9.50 -3.59
CA LEU A 148 -2.67 -8.33 -3.02
C LEU A 148 -3.45 -7.56 -4.08
N GLN A 149 -2.87 -7.33 -5.26
CA GLN A 149 -3.54 -6.68 -6.39
C GLN A 149 -4.80 -7.44 -6.81
N ASN A 150 -4.71 -8.75 -6.97
CA ASN A 150 -5.88 -9.58 -7.32
C ASN A 150 -6.97 -9.49 -6.24
N ALA A 151 -6.60 -9.55 -4.96
CA ALA A 151 -7.57 -9.43 -3.87
C ALA A 151 -8.25 -8.05 -3.86
N LEU A 152 -7.51 -6.97 -4.15
CA LEU A 152 -8.09 -5.62 -4.27
C LEU A 152 -9.05 -5.52 -5.45
N LEU A 153 -8.71 -6.10 -6.62
CA LEU A 153 -9.59 -6.12 -7.80
C LEU A 153 -10.86 -6.93 -7.55
N GLU A 154 -10.77 -8.11 -6.91
CA GLU A 154 -11.93 -8.92 -6.54
C GLU A 154 -12.83 -8.20 -5.52
N ALA A 155 -12.22 -7.54 -4.53
CA ALA A 155 -12.97 -6.75 -3.56
C ALA A 155 -13.68 -5.55 -4.22
N TYR A 156 -13.02 -4.90 -5.18
CA TYR A 156 -13.62 -3.81 -5.94
C TYR A 156 -14.79 -4.29 -6.81
N ASP A 157 -14.64 -5.40 -7.54
CA ASP A 157 -15.70 -6.01 -8.32
C ASP A 157 -16.92 -6.39 -7.45
N LEU A 158 -16.66 -6.95 -6.25
CA LEU A 158 -17.73 -7.26 -5.29
C LEU A 158 -18.50 -6.00 -4.85
N VAL A 159 -17.81 -4.89 -4.63
CA VAL A 159 -18.43 -3.60 -4.29
C VAL A 159 -19.26 -3.09 -5.47
N LEU A 160 -18.74 -3.14 -6.70
CA LEU A 160 -19.48 -2.74 -7.89
C LEU A 160 -20.76 -3.56 -8.08
N ARG A 161 -20.71 -4.87 -7.88
CA ARG A 161 -21.89 -5.75 -7.97
C ARG A 161 -22.94 -5.44 -6.89
N ARG A 162 -22.50 -5.14 -5.66
CA ARG A 162 -23.40 -4.81 -4.54
C ARG A 162 -23.97 -3.40 -4.61
N ALA A 163 -23.20 -2.46 -5.15
CA ALA A 163 -23.59 -1.05 -5.21
C ALA A 163 -24.51 -0.72 -6.38
N GLY A 164 -24.66 -1.66 -7.34
CA GLY A 164 -25.60 -1.62 -8.48
C GLY A 164 -26.03 -0.25 -8.91
N GLU A 165 -26.68 0.61 -9.01
CA GLU A 165 -27.00 1.91 -9.56
C GLU A 165 -26.58 3.11 -8.68
N GLN A 166 -26.34 2.93 -7.39
CA GLN A 166 -26.14 4.04 -6.45
C GLN A 166 -24.77 4.74 -6.60
N LEU A 167 -23.75 4.05 -7.12
CA LEU A 167 -22.42 4.65 -7.35
C LEU A 167 -22.36 5.58 -8.58
N ARG A 168 -23.38 5.58 -9.43
CA ARG A 168 -23.44 6.44 -10.62
C ARG A 168 -23.92 7.87 -10.36
N GLN A 169 -24.34 8.22 -9.14
CA GLN A 169 -25.01 9.50 -8.85
C GLN A 169 -24.22 10.54 -8.06
N THR A 170 -22.91 10.38 -7.85
CA THR A 170 -22.11 11.41 -7.16
C THR A 170 -21.18 12.16 -8.13
N GLU A 171 -21.76 13.08 -8.90
CA GLU A 171 -21.05 13.86 -9.94
C GLU A 171 -19.88 14.73 -9.42
N ASN A 172 -19.86 15.16 -8.18
CA ASN A 172 -18.76 15.98 -7.65
C ASN A 172 -17.53 15.19 -7.20
N THR A 173 -17.66 13.92 -6.90
CA THR A 173 -16.56 13.00 -6.62
C THR A 173 -15.81 12.64 -7.91
N SER A 174 -16.50 12.63 -9.04
CA SER A 174 -16.01 12.28 -10.36
C SER A 174 -14.78 13.10 -10.80
N ARG A 175 -14.77 14.43 -10.61
CA ARG A 175 -13.70 15.31 -11.13
C ARG A 175 -12.35 15.13 -10.42
N GLN A 176 -12.35 15.01 -9.10
CA GLN A 176 -11.07 14.77 -8.36
C GLN A 176 -10.50 13.40 -8.68
N GLN A 177 -11.36 12.45 -8.90
CA GLN A 177 -11.08 11.07 -9.26
C GLN A 177 -10.46 10.99 -10.65
N GLU A 178 -11.11 11.61 -11.61
CA GLU A 178 -10.59 11.75 -12.98
C GLU A 178 -9.21 12.43 -12.99
N LEU A 179 -9.07 13.53 -12.24
CA LEU A 179 -7.80 14.24 -12.13
C LEU A 179 -6.70 13.40 -11.51
N PHE A 180 -7.02 12.59 -10.48
CA PHE A 180 -6.04 11.68 -9.89
C PHE A 180 -5.66 10.53 -10.83
N ALA A 181 -6.64 9.90 -11.49
CA ALA A 181 -6.38 8.86 -12.47
C ALA A 181 -5.52 9.38 -13.62
N ARG A 182 -5.82 10.58 -14.14
CA ARG A 182 -5.01 11.25 -15.17
C ARG A 182 -3.62 11.61 -14.66
N PHE A 183 -3.48 12.03 -13.39
CA PHE A 183 -2.17 12.25 -12.77
C PHE A 183 -1.34 10.97 -12.75
N MET A 184 -1.91 9.85 -12.32
CA MET A 184 -1.22 8.56 -12.28
C MET A 184 -0.82 8.06 -13.68
N ASP A 185 -1.69 8.24 -14.68
CA ASP A 185 -1.39 7.93 -16.08
C ASP A 185 -0.23 8.80 -16.61
N LEU A 186 -0.26 10.11 -16.33
CA LEU A 186 0.83 11.04 -16.71
C LEU A 186 2.15 10.66 -16.00
N VAL A 187 2.11 10.32 -14.71
CA VAL A 187 3.29 9.84 -13.99
C VAL A 187 3.84 8.58 -14.65
N GLY A 188 2.98 7.60 -14.96
CA GLY A 188 3.39 6.37 -15.65
C GLY A 188 4.06 6.60 -17.00
N ARG A 189 3.70 7.68 -17.72
CA ARG A 189 4.28 8.02 -19.04
C ARG A 189 5.52 8.89 -18.97
N HIS A 190 5.61 9.79 -17.99
CA HIS A 190 6.60 10.87 -17.97
C HIS A 190 7.57 10.84 -16.78
N TYR A 191 7.48 9.88 -15.86
CA TYR A 191 8.34 9.81 -14.66
C TYR A 191 9.85 9.83 -14.97
N ALA A 192 10.25 9.31 -16.12
CA ALA A 192 11.65 9.25 -16.51
C ALA A 192 12.21 10.65 -16.86
N GLU A 193 11.38 11.49 -17.46
CA GLU A 193 11.75 12.79 -18.00
C GLU A 193 11.40 13.92 -17.04
N GLU A 194 10.21 13.83 -16.41
CA GLU A 194 9.60 14.91 -15.64
C GLU A 194 9.39 14.47 -14.17
N ARG A 195 9.96 15.23 -13.24
CA ARG A 195 9.91 14.93 -11.81
C ARG A 195 9.26 16.01 -10.97
N GLU A 196 8.99 17.17 -11.56
CA GLU A 196 8.41 18.29 -10.84
C GLU A 196 6.87 18.22 -10.88
N VAL A 197 6.26 18.42 -9.71
CA VAL A 197 4.81 18.37 -9.54
C VAL A 197 4.11 19.43 -10.39
N SER A 198 4.78 20.54 -10.68
CA SER A 198 4.27 21.63 -11.54
C SER A 198 3.96 21.15 -12.95
N TYR A 199 4.83 20.35 -13.55
CA TYR A 199 4.59 19.77 -14.87
C TYR A 199 3.24 19.02 -14.93
N TYR A 200 3.01 18.14 -14.01
CA TYR A 200 1.78 17.34 -13.95
C TYR A 200 0.55 18.19 -13.68
N ALA A 201 0.67 19.22 -12.84
CA ALA A 201 -0.40 20.15 -12.57
C ALA A 201 -0.78 20.96 -13.84
N GLU A 202 0.21 21.41 -14.60
CA GLU A 202 0.01 22.09 -15.90
C GLU A 202 -0.68 21.19 -16.92
N GLN A 203 -0.22 19.93 -17.07
CA GLN A 203 -0.86 18.96 -17.97
C GLN A 203 -2.32 18.67 -17.61
N LEU A 204 -2.67 18.81 -16.33
CA LEU A 204 -4.03 18.65 -15.83
C LEU A 204 -4.84 19.95 -15.82
N CYS A 205 -4.24 21.08 -16.22
CA CYS A 205 -4.85 22.42 -16.18
C CYS A 205 -5.37 22.80 -14.79
N ILE A 206 -4.60 22.45 -13.74
CA ILE A 206 -4.91 22.76 -12.33
C ILE A 206 -3.69 23.33 -11.60
N SER A 207 -3.92 23.94 -10.42
CA SER A 207 -2.81 24.41 -9.59
C SER A 207 -2.08 23.24 -8.91
N THR A 208 -0.77 23.39 -8.70
CA THR A 208 0.08 22.46 -7.94
C THR A 208 -0.48 22.17 -6.54
N ARG A 209 -1.04 23.20 -5.89
CA ARG A 209 -1.68 23.09 -4.58
C ARG A 209 -2.90 22.18 -4.63
N TYR A 210 -3.73 22.32 -5.66
CA TYR A 210 -4.94 21.52 -5.82
C TYR A 210 -4.59 20.07 -6.15
N LEU A 211 -3.62 19.84 -7.07
CA LEU A 211 -3.10 18.49 -7.33
C LEU A 211 -2.57 17.84 -6.06
N SER A 212 -1.73 18.54 -5.28
CA SER A 212 -1.18 18.03 -4.03
C SER A 212 -2.26 17.70 -3.00
N SER A 213 -3.33 18.51 -2.94
CA SER A 213 -4.50 18.25 -2.07
C SER A 213 -5.22 16.98 -2.49
N ILE A 214 -5.48 16.80 -3.81
CA ILE A 214 -6.10 15.59 -4.35
C ILE A 214 -5.25 14.36 -4.00
N VAL A 215 -3.96 14.37 -4.37
CA VAL A 215 -3.07 13.23 -4.15
C VAL A 215 -2.99 12.87 -2.67
N ARG A 216 -2.85 13.88 -1.79
CA ARG A 216 -2.75 13.65 -0.34
C ARG A 216 -4.04 13.11 0.26
N SER A 217 -5.21 13.61 -0.19
CA SER A 217 -6.51 13.11 0.29
C SER A 217 -6.75 11.64 -0.07
N VAL A 218 -6.08 11.20 -1.09
CA VAL A 218 -6.20 9.89 -1.72
C VAL A 218 -5.24 8.87 -1.14
N THR A 219 -3.94 9.21 -1.16
CA THR A 219 -2.86 8.26 -0.88
C THR A 219 -2.22 8.47 0.48
N ASN A 220 -2.54 9.57 1.18
CA ASN A 220 -1.81 10.11 2.33
C ASN A 220 -0.32 10.45 2.02
N HIS A 221 0.08 10.40 0.75
CA HIS A 221 1.40 10.80 0.27
C HIS A 221 1.32 12.12 -0.49
N THR A 222 2.46 12.78 -0.64
CA THR A 222 2.58 13.94 -1.53
C THR A 222 2.68 13.50 -2.98
N ALA A 223 2.29 14.36 -3.92
CA ALA A 223 2.47 14.08 -5.34
C ALA A 223 3.94 13.82 -5.70
N LYS A 224 4.88 14.51 -5.03
CA LYS A 224 6.33 14.30 -5.22
C LYS A 224 6.76 12.90 -4.77
N GLU A 225 6.27 12.43 -3.63
CA GLU A 225 6.55 11.06 -3.15
C GLU A 225 6.06 10.00 -4.13
N ILE A 226 4.90 10.18 -4.75
CA ILE A 226 4.38 9.26 -5.76
C ILE A 226 5.28 9.24 -7.00
N ILE A 227 5.69 10.40 -7.52
CA ILE A 227 6.60 10.50 -8.66
C ILE A 227 7.94 9.83 -8.33
N ASP A 228 8.54 10.21 -7.20
CA ASP A 228 9.84 9.69 -6.77
C ASP A 228 9.79 8.17 -6.54
N HIS A 229 8.69 7.65 -6.02
CA HIS A 229 8.47 6.21 -5.85
C HIS A 229 8.41 5.48 -7.20
N THR A 230 7.70 6.02 -8.18
CA THR A 230 7.64 5.43 -9.54
C THR A 230 9.03 5.36 -10.17
N VAL A 231 9.82 6.44 -10.06
CA VAL A 231 11.23 6.46 -10.51
C VAL A 231 12.07 5.42 -9.79
N LEU A 232 11.89 5.29 -8.47
CA LEU A 232 12.62 4.31 -7.67
C LEU A 232 12.33 2.87 -8.11
N LEU A 233 11.07 2.56 -8.39
CA LEU A 233 10.65 1.24 -8.87
C LEU A 233 11.32 0.89 -10.21
N GLU A 234 11.37 1.84 -11.12
CA GLU A 234 12.03 1.64 -12.40
C GLU A 234 13.55 1.44 -12.25
N ILE A 235 14.22 2.22 -11.38
CA ILE A 235 15.63 1.99 -11.08
C ILE A 235 15.84 0.58 -10.52
N LYS A 236 15.01 0.14 -9.57
CA LYS A 236 15.09 -1.23 -9.01
C LYS A 236 14.90 -2.28 -10.09
N SER A 237 13.89 -2.10 -10.95
CA SER A 237 13.62 -2.99 -12.09
C SER A 237 14.83 -3.09 -13.00
N LEU A 238 15.39 -1.97 -13.47
CA LEU A 238 16.55 -1.95 -14.34
C LEU A 238 17.80 -2.57 -13.70
N LEU A 239 18.01 -2.35 -12.40
CA LEU A 239 19.11 -2.96 -11.66
C LEU A 239 18.99 -4.48 -11.54
N GLN A 240 17.77 -5.02 -11.52
CA GLN A 240 17.49 -6.45 -11.37
C GLN A 240 17.42 -7.20 -12.69
N THR A 241 16.84 -6.57 -13.72
CA THR A 241 16.49 -7.23 -14.98
C THR A 241 17.47 -6.98 -16.11
N THR A 242 18.42 -6.04 -15.94
CA THR A 242 19.38 -5.67 -16.98
C THR A 242 20.82 -5.63 -16.43
N ASP A 243 21.79 -5.71 -17.35
CA ASP A 243 23.21 -5.50 -17.03
C ASP A 243 23.65 -4.04 -17.24
N LEU A 244 22.72 -3.10 -17.45
CA LEU A 244 23.03 -1.68 -17.60
C LEU A 244 23.85 -1.16 -16.41
N SER A 245 24.91 -0.42 -16.67
CA SER A 245 25.67 0.29 -15.64
C SER A 245 24.80 1.33 -14.94
N VAL A 246 25.20 1.75 -13.75
CA VAL A 246 24.50 2.84 -13.02
C VAL A 246 24.47 4.13 -13.83
N GLN A 247 25.51 4.37 -14.64
CA GLN A 247 25.59 5.52 -15.53
C GLN A 247 24.56 5.44 -16.68
N GLU A 248 24.42 4.28 -17.30
CA GLU A 248 23.42 4.06 -18.37
C GLU A 248 21.99 4.17 -17.81
N ILE A 249 21.75 3.66 -16.60
CA ILE A 249 20.45 3.82 -15.93
C ILE A 249 20.20 5.30 -15.62
N ALA A 250 21.19 6.06 -15.17
CA ALA A 250 21.08 7.49 -14.93
C ALA A 250 20.71 8.24 -16.21
N TYR A 251 21.40 7.92 -17.31
CA TYR A 251 21.12 8.51 -18.62
C TYR A 251 19.69 8.18 -19.10
N ARG A 252 19.30 6.89 -19.02
CA ARG A 252 17.99 6.42 -19.46
C ARG A 252 16.83 7.06 -18.69
N LEU A 253 17.03 7.36 -17.41
CA LEU A 253 16.02 7.97 -16.54
C LEU A 253 16.22 9.48 -16.39
N ASN A 254 16.98 10.11 -17.29
CA ASN A 254 17.20 11.56 -17.32
C ASN A 254 17.69 12.15 -15.98
N PHE A 255 18.60 11.42 -15.29
CA PHE A 255 19.34 11.97 -14.15
C PHE A 255 20.53 12.79 -14.64
N PRO A 256 20.88 13.89 -13.96
CA PRO A 256 22.05 14.70 -14.35
C PRO A 256 23.34 13.88 -14.46
N ASP A 257 23.54 12.93 -13.54
CA ASP A 257 24.70 12.03 -13.49
C ASP A 257 24.41 10.81 -12.60
N GLN A 258 25.33 9.82 -12.65
CA GLN A 258 25.24 8.62 -11.82
C GLN A 258 25.35 8.90 -10.32
N SER A 259 26.03 9.98 -9.92
CA SER A 259 26.20 10.36 -8.50
C SER A 259 24.89 10.89 -7.94
N TYR A 260 24.13 11.65 -8.74
CA TYR A 260 22.81 12.13 -8.37
C TYR A 260 21.83 10.96 -8.22
N LEU A 261 21.79 10.05 -9.20
CA LEU A 261 21.00 8.82 -9.09
C LEU A 261 21.39 8.02 -7.85
N GLY A 262 22.70 7.88 -7.58
CA GLY A 262 23.21 7.16 -6.41
C GLY A 262 22.74 7.77 -5.09
N ARG A 263 22.76 9.10 -4.95
CA ARG A 263 22.24 9.82 -3.77
C ARG A 263 20.72 9.65 -3.64
N PHE A 264 19.98 9.82 -4.74
CA PHE A 264 18.54 9.60 -4.76
C PHE A 264 18.17 8.18 -4.31
N PHE A 265 18.77 7.17 -4.93
CA PHE A 265 18.51 5.77 -4.63
C PHE A 265 18.87 5.42 -3.18
N ARG A 266 20.04 5.89 -2.69
CA ARG A 266 20.47 5.64 -1.30
C ARG A 266 19.57 6.33 -0.28
N LYS A 267 19.07 7.53 -0.57
CA LYS A 267 18.10 8.24 0.29
C LYS A 267 16.83 7.44 0.46
N GLN A 268 16.36 6.78 -0.60
CA GLN A 268 15.10 6.05 -0.62
C GLN A 268 15.22 4.60 -0.10
N THR A 269 16.41 3.97 -0.25
CA THR A 269 16.56 2.52 0.03
C THR A 269 17.58 2.20 1.14
N GLY A 270 18.36 3.18 1.57
CA GLY A 270 19.48 2.97 2.49
C GLY A 270 20.72 2.32 1.83
N LEU A 271 20.63 1.83 0.58
CA LEU A 271 21.68 1.11 -0.14
C LEU A 271 22.16 1.90 -1.36
N SER A 272 23.42 1.71 -1.77
CA SER A 272 23.84 2.17 -3.09
C SER A 272 23.26 1.27 -4.19
N PRO A 273 23.05 1.78 -5.44
CA PRO A 273 22.58 0.97 -6.56
C PRO A 273 23.41 -0.30 -6.79
N THR A 274 24.74 -0.18 -6.72
CA THR A 274 25.67 -1.32 -6.88
C THR A 274 25.48 -2.37 -5.79
N ARG A 275 25.37 -1.95 -4.52
CA ARG A 275 25.11 -2.88 -3.41
C ARG A 275 23.75 -3.54 -3.53
N PHE A 276 22.74 -2.80 -3.99
CA PHE A 276 21.42 -3.34 -4.22
C PHE A 276 21.46 -4.44 -5.28
N ARG A 277 22.13 -4.21 -6.44
CA ARG A 277 22.30 -5.22 -7.49
C ARG A 277 23.03 -6.47 -7.00
N GLN A 278 24.12 -6.30 -6.21
CA GLN A 278 24.86 -7.44 -5.66
C GLN A 278 24.03 -8.30 -4.69
N LYS A 279 23.11 -7.69 -3.95
CA LYS A 279 22.25 -8.41 -3.00
C LYS A 279 21.13 -9.19 -3.71
N MET A 280 20.81 -8.83 -4.95
CA MET A 280 19.72 -9.43 -5.72
C MET A 280 20.20 -10.46 -6.77
N LYS A 281 21.50 -10.49 -7.08
CA LYS A 281 22.19 -11.57 -7.80
C LYS A 281 22.59 -12.68 -6.85
#